data_6a12d502418be74905600135f4fe21e8
#
_entry.id   6a12d502418be74905600135f4fe21e8
#
_cell.length_a   1.000
_cell.length_b   1.000
_cell.length_c   1.000
_cell.angle_alpha   90.00
_cell.angle_beta   90.00
_cell.angle_gamma   90.00
#
_symmetry.space_group_name_H-M   'P 1'
#
loop_
_entity.id
_entity.type
_entity.pdbx_description
1 polymer ?
#
loop_
_entity_poly.entity_id
_entity_poly.type
_entity_poly.pdbx_seq_one_letter_code
_entity_poly.pdbx_strand_id
1 'polypeptide(L)'
;MGFDSDEIYVMESHIDDMNPEVFGFLMERLLAAGALDVGHTPIQMKKNRPGVRLTVICREEKLEELARIILIESTAIGVRYYPARRFKLERSIEERVTTLGTLKVKVLREGEKIVRVAPEYEECRRIACELGIPLIEVYRIVERETGKQ
;
A
#
# COMPACT_ATOMS: atom_id res chain seq x y z
N MET A 1 -20.93 2.60 -14.74
CA MET A 1 -19.80 1.83 -14.19
C MET A 1 -19.93 1.86 -12.66
N GLY A 2 -19.85 0.73 -12.03
CA GLY A 2 -19.99 0.57 -10.59
C GLY A 2 -18.71 0.78 -9.79
N PHE A 3 -17.68 1.43 -10.37
CA PHE A 3 -16.45 1.76 -9.65
C PHE A 3 -16.58 3.07 -8.90
N ASP A 4 -16.06 3.09 -7.70
CA ASP A 4 -15.82 4.33 -6.97
C ASP A 4 -14.66 5.09 -7.62
N SER A 5 -14.67 6.42 -7.52
CA SER A 5 -13.59 7.25 -8.04
C SER A 5 -13.21 8.33 -7.05
N ASP A 6 -11.93 8.58 -6.93
CA ASP A 6 -11.42 9.69 -6.14
C ASP A 6 -10.27 10.41 -6.86
N GLU A 7 -9.96 11.58 -6.36
CA GLU A 7 -8.78 12.34 -6.73
C GLU A 7 -7.71 12.16 -5.67
N ILE A 8 -6.50 11.92 -6.12
CA ILE A 8 -5.31 11.77 -5.31
C ILE A 8 -4.18 12.61 -5.90
N TYR A 9 -3.12 12.78 -5.15
CA TYR A 9 -1.88 13.38 -5.64
C TYR A 9 -0.77 12.34 -5.69
N VAL A 10 0.00 12.39 -6.77
CA VAL A 10 1.22 11.61 -6.94
C VAL A 10 2.39 12.57 -6.72
N MET A 11 3.27 12.21 -5.80
CA MET A 11 4.49 12.95 -5.50
C MET A 11 5.68 12.11 -5.94
N GLU A 12 6.67 12.73 -6.55
CA GLU A 12 7.88 12.04 -7.03
C GLU A 12 9.14 12.84 -6.72
N SER A 13 10.18 12.12 -6.32
CA SER A 13 11.55 12.60 -6.21
C SER A 13 12.51 11.58 -6.81
N HIS A 14 13.52 12.06 -7.52
CA HIS A 14 14.61 11.23 -8.03
C HIS A 14 15.85 11.44 -7.18
N ILE A 15 16.40 10.38 -6.62
CA ILE A 15 17.49 10.40 -5.63
C ILE A 15 18.60 9.45 -6.07
N ASP A 16 19.82 9.96 -6.22
CA ASP A 16 20.99 9.20 -6.68
C ASP A 16 22.19 9.24 -5.73
N ASP A 17 22.04 9.89 -4.57
CA ASP A 17 23.13 10.19 -3.65
C ASP A 17 22.79 9.93 -2.17
N MET A 18 21.80 9.08 -1.91
CA MET A 18 21.36 8.75 -0.57
C MET A 18 21.78 7.33 -0.17
N ASN A 19 22.16 7.14 1.09
CA ASN A 19 22.37 5.82 1.65
C ASN A 19 21.06 4.98 1.49
N PRO A 20 21.14 3.79 0.86
CA PRO A 20 19.97 2.93 0.62
C PRO A 20 19.15 2.59 1.87
N GLU A 21 19.76 2.50 3.04
CA GLU A 21 19.07 2.21 4.31
C GLU A 21 18.03 3.28 4.67
N VAL A 22 18.26 4.52 4.25
CA VAL A 22 17.36 5.65 4.54
C VAL A 22 16.01 5.49 3.84
N PHE A 23 15.94 4.83 2.69
CA PHE A 23 14.68 4.62 1.97
C PHE A 23 13.65 3.82 2.79
N GLY A 24 14.09 2.79 3.51
CA GLY A 24 13.20 2.01 4.37
C GLY A 24 12.61 2.84 5.50
N PHE A 25 13.44 3.60 6.19
CA PHE A 25 13.01 4.52 7.23
C PHE A 25 12.07 5.61 6.71
N LEU A 26 12.41 6.21 5.57
CA LEU A 26 11.60 7.24 4.92
C LEU A 26 10.20 6.70 4.56
N MET A 27 10.12 5.47 4.03
CA MET A 27 8.85 4.81 3.72
C MET A 27 7.97 4.68 4.97
N GLU A 28 8.53 4.21 6.07
CA GLU A 28 7.80 4.08 7.35
C GLU A 28 7.29 5.44 7.85
N ARG A 29 8.12 6.47 7.77
CA ARG A 29 7.77 7.85 8.16
C ARG A 29 6.62 8.40 7.31
N LEU A 30 6.68 8.22 5.99
CA LEU A 30 5.66 8.70 5.07
C LEU A 30 4.31 7.99 5.28
N LEU A 31 4.33 6.67 5.46
CA LEU A 31 3.11 5.90 5.75
C LEU A 31 2.51 6.30 7.09
N ALA A 32 3.32 6.48 8.13
CA ALA A 32 2.88 6.93 9.45
C ALA A 32 2.28 8.36 9.42
N ALA A 33 2.76 9.23 8.53
CA ALA A 33 2.24 10.59 8.33
C ALA A 33 0.96 10.64 7.47
N GLY A 34 0.51 9.51 6.93
CA GLY A 34 -0.76 9.41 6.22
C GLY A 34 -0.63 9.33 4.69
N ALA A 35 0.53 8.95 4.17
CA ALA A 35 0.63 8.54 2.78
C ALA A 35 -0.28 7.33 2.51
N LEU A 36 -0.98 7.33 1.39
CA LEU A 36 -1.83 6.22 0.97
C LEU A 36 -1.01 5.06 0.42
N ASP A 37 0.11 5.38 -0.23
CA ASP A 37 1.05 4.41 -0.77
C ASP A 37 2.43 5.05 -0.91
N VAL A 38 3.48 4.23 -0.80
CA VAL A 38 4.87 4.65 -1.01
C VAL A 38 5.59 3.55 -1.77
N GLY A 39 6.25 3.91 -2.86
CA GLY A 39 6.98 2.96 -3.69
C GLY A 39 8.35 3.47 -4.10
N HIS A 40 9.26 2.54 -4.36
CA HIS A 40 10.60 2.80 -4.87
C HIS A 40 10.78 2.13 -6.23
N THR A 41 11.26 2.89 -7.21
CA THR A 41 11.57 2.36 -8.54
C THR A 41 13.02 2.65 -8.87
N PRO A 42 13.84 1.62 -9.15
CA PRO A 42 15.19 1.83 -9.68
C PRO A 42 15.12 2.56 -11.03
N ILE A 43 15.95 3.58 -11.19
CA ILE A 43 16.03 4.37 -12.41
C ILE A 43 17.49 4.66 -12.77
N GLN A 44 17.72 4.95 -14.05
CA GLN A 44 18.99 5.49 -14.52
C GLN A 44 18.85 6.99 -14.64
N MET A 45 19.74 7.72 -13.99
CA MET A 45 19.74 9.19 -13.95
C MET A 45 20.87 9.76 -14.84
N LYS A 46 20.89 11.10 -14.95
CA LYS A 46 21.96 11.82 -15.68
C LYS A 46 23.35 11.44 -15.17
N LYS A 47 24.36 11.63 -16.00
CA LYS A 47 25.75 11.24 -15.72
C LYS A 47 25.91 9.73 -15.48
N ASN A 48 25.01 8.94 -16.05
CA ASN A 48 25.00 7.48 -15.96
C ASN A 48 24.96 6.96 -14.51
N ARG A 49 24.25 7.67 -13.61
CA ARG A 49 24.15 7.28 -12.21
C ARG A 49 22.88 6.42 -11.99
N PRO A 50 23.01 5.27 -11.35
CA PRO A 50 21.87 4.57 -10.84
C PRO A 50 21.23 5.40 -9.71
N GLY A 51 19.91 5.44 -9.68
CA GLY A 51 19.15 6.16 -8.67
C GLY A 51 17.83 5.48 -8.36
N VAL A 52 17.05 6.14 -7.53
CA VAL A 52 15.73 5.65 -7.11
C VAL A 52 14.73 6.76 -7.34
N ARG A 53 13.61 6.43 -7.98
CA ARG A 53 12.42 7.27 -7.96
C ARG A 53 11.57 6.87 -6.76
N LEU A 54 11.47 7.77 -5.79
CA LEU A 54 10.48 7.70 -4.73
C LEU A 54 9.15 8.19 -5.29
N THR A 55 8.11 7.39 -5.14
CA THR A 55 6.73 7.75 -5.49
C THR A 55 5.86 7.65 -4.24
N VAL A 56 5.10 8.71 -3.95
CA VAL A 56 4.19 8.78 -2.82
C VAL A 56 2.80 9.15 -3.33
N ILE A 57 1.80 8.41 -2.92
CA ILE A 57 0.39 8.71 -3.20
C ILE A 57 -0.25 9.25 -1.93
N CYS A 58 -0.95 10.38 -2.04
CA CYS A 58 -1.58 11.00 -0.88
C CYS A 58 -2.86 11.76 -1.27
N ARG A 59 -3.58 12.21 -0.24
CA ARG A 59 -4.64 13.20 -0.37
C ARG A 59 -4.07 14.60 -0.37
N GLU A 60 -4.80 15.56 -0.93
CA GLU A 60 -4.38 16.96 -1.05
C GLU A 60 -3.95 17.57 0.29
N GLU A 61 -4.71 17.32 1.35
CA GLU A 61 -4.43 17.85 2.69
C GLU A 61 -3.11 17.36 3.31
N LYS A 62 -2.49 16.33 2.72
CA LYS A 62 -1.21 15.77 3.17
C LYS A 62 0.00 16.21 2.34
N LEU A 63 -0.20 16.93 1.25
CA LEU A 63 0.87 17.29 0.31
C LEU A 63 2.04 18.00 0.98
N GLU A 64 1.77 19.07 1.72
CA GLU A 64 2.84 19.88 2.33
C GLU A 64 3.58 19.12 3.43
N GLU A 65 2.86 18.38 4.27
CA GLU A 65 3.45 17.57 5.34
C GLU A 65 4.38 16.51 4.77
N LEU A 66 3.91 15.76 3.76
CA LEU A 66 4.70 14.69 3.15
C LEU A 66 5.87 15.24 2.32
N ALA A 67 5.68 16.35 1.60
CA ALA A 67 6.77 17.02 0.91
C ALA A 67 7.87 17.46 1.87
N ARG A 68 7.49 18.00 3.02
CA ARG A 68 8.44 18.36 4.06
C ARG A 68 9.23 17.16 4.59
N ILE A 69 8.55 16.03 4.84
CA ILE A 69 9.23 14.80 5.27
C ILE A 69 10.25 14.36 4.21
N ILE A 70 9.87 14.32 2.93
CA ILE A 70 10.78 13.92 1.85
C ILE A 70 12.01 14.82 1.82
N LEU A 71 11.82 16.15 1.87
CA LEU A 71 12.91 17.11 1.73
C LEU A 71 13.84 17.19 2.96
N ILE A 72 13.35 16.85 4.14
CA ILE A 72 14.16 16.91 5.37
C ILE A 72 14.81 15.56 5.72
N GLU A 73 14.10 14.45 5.44
CA GLU A 73 14.57 13.10 5.81
C GLU A 73 15.37 12.42 4.68
N SER A 74 15.56 13.08 3.54
CA SER A 74 16.30 12.54 2.42
C SER A 74 17.28 13.55 1.82
N THR A 75 18.03 13.13 0.80
CA THR A 75 18.91 14.02 0.02
C THR A 75 18.18 14.70 -1.15
N ALA A 76 16.86 14.49 -1.28
CA ALA A 76 16.07 15.13 -2.31
C ALA A 76 16.09 16.66 -2.17
N ILE A 77 16.31 17.37 -3.28
CA ILE A 77 16.29 18.84 -3.32
C ILE A 77 14.96 19.39 -3.86
N GLY A 78 14.09 18.52 -4.34
CA GLY A 78 12.79 18.90 -4.85
C GLY A 78 11.84 17.70 -4.91
N VAL A 79 10.56 18.02 -4.82
CA VAL A 79 9.45 17.08 -4.97
C VAL A 79 8.51 17.67 -6.01
N ARG A 80 8.26 16.95 -7.09
CA ARG A 80 7.17 17.29 -8.02
C ARG A 80 5.90 16.57 -7.61
N TYR A 81 4.77 17.17 -7.86
CA TYR A 81 3.49 16.53 -7.61
C TYR A 81 2.47 16.94 -8.65
N TYR A 82 1.48 16.09 -8.86
CA TYR A 82 0.38 16.34 -9.77
C TYR A 82 -0.87 15.57 -9.32
N PRO A 83 -2.07 16.10 -9.62
CA PRO A 83 -3.31 15.39 -9.34
C PRO A 83 -3.47 14.20 -10.29
N ALA A 84 -4.06 13.14 -9.78
CA ALA A 84 -4.45 11.98 -10.58
C ALA A 84 -5.82 11.49 -10.15
N ARG A 85 -6.61 11.04 -11.11
CA ARG A 85 -7.87 10.35 -10.86
C ARG A 85 -7.65 8.86 -10.93
N ARG A 86 -8.30 8.12 -10.04
CA ARG A 86 -8.29 6.67 -10.07
C ARG A 86 -9.67 6.09 -9.92
N PHE A 87 -9.89 4.95 -10.56
CA PHE A 87 -11.01 4.07 -10.26
C PHE A 87 -10.59 3.06 -9.21
N LYS A 88 -11.49 2.72 -8.31
CA LYS A 88 -11.25 1.71 -7.27
C LYS A 88 -12.52 0.92 -7.02
N LEU A 89 -12.35 -0.31 -6.55
CA LEU A 89 -13.44 -1.10 -5.99
C LEU A 89 -13.76 -0.58 -4.58
N GLU A 90 -15.01 -0.63 -4.22
CA GLU A 90 -15.40 -0.43 -2.83
C GLU A 90 -14.77 -1.51 -1.96
N ARG A 91 -14.28 -1.11 -0.80
CA ARG A 91 -13.58 -1.99 0.13
C ARG A 91 -14.24 -1.94 1.49
N SER A 92 -14.59 -3.11 2.01
CA SER A 92 -15.01 -3.28 3.40
C SER A 92 -14.20 -4.38 4.09
N ILE A 93 -14.09 -4.28 5.39
CA ILE A 93 -13.54 -5.35 6.25
C ILE A 93 -14.74 -6.04 6.89
N GLU A 94 -14.82 -7.34 6.70
CA GLU A 94 -15.92 -8.17 7.19
C GLU A 94 -15.39 -9.39 7.93
N GLU A 95 -16.13 -9.86 8.92
CA GLU A 95 -15.81 -11.10 9.60
C GLU A 95 -16.34 -12.31 8.81
N ARG A 96 -15.56 -13.36 8.79
CA ARG A 96 -15.93 -14.66 8.20
C ARG A 96 -15.56 -15.77 9.17
N VAL A 97 -16.45 -16.75 9.28
CA VAL A 97 -16.21 -17.97 10.05
C VAL A 97 -15.56 -19.00 9.12
N THR A 98 -14.43 -19.54 9.56
CA THR A 98 -13.69 -20.59 8.86
C THR A 98 -13.37 -21.74 9.80
N THR A 99 -12.85 -22.82 9.28
CA THR A 99 -12.33 -23.95 10.10
C THR A 99 -11.15 -23.55 10.98
N LEU A 100 -10.50 -22.41 10.67
CA LEU A 100 -9.42 -21.83 11.49
C LEU A 100 -9.94 -20.82 12.53
N GLY A 101 -11.25 -20.66 12.66
CA GLY A 101 -11.91 -19.69 13.51
C GLY A 101 -12.45 -18.48 12.75
N THR A 102 -12.96 -17.50 13.50
CA THR A 102 -13.45 -16.24 12.93
C THR A 102 -12.29 -15.30 12.67
N LEU A 103 -12.26 -14.74 11.46
CA LEU A 103 -11.22 -13.81 11.05
C LEU A 103 -11.78 -12.70 10.16
N LYS A 104 -11.04 -11.61 10.07
CA LYS A 104 -11.37 -10.48 9.20
C LYS A 104 -10.84 -10.72 7.81
N VAL A 105 -11.67 -10.44 6.82
CA VAL A 105 -11.32 -10.48 5.40
C VAL A 105 -11.64 -9.15 4.74
N LYS A 106 -10.92 -8.85 3.69
CA LYS A 106 -11.18 -7.71 2.81
C LYS A 106 -12.17 -8.14 1.74
N VAL A 107 -13.32 -7.48 1.67
CA VAL A 107 -14.31 -7.69 0.64
C VAL A 107 -14.27 -6.53 -0.34
N LEU A 108 -14.08 -6.84 -1.61
CA LEU A 108 -14.04 -5.88 -2.71
C LEU A 108 -15.30 -6.00 -3.54
N ARG A 109 -15.96 -4.85 -3.78
CA ARG A 109 -17.24 -4.79 -4.50
C ARG A 109 -17.21 -3.80 -5.67
N GLU A 110 -18.02 -4.13 -6.67
CA GLU A 110 -18.49 -3.21 -7.70
C GLU A 110 -19.99 -3.02 -7.48
N GLY A 111 -20.39 -1.93 -6.83
CA GLY A 111 -21.75 -1.76 -6.34
C GLY A 111 -22.16 -2.89 -5.38
N GLU A 112 -23.25 -3.58 -5.65
CA GLU A 112 -23.72 -4.70 -4.82
C GLU A 112 -22.97 -6.02 -5.07
N LYS A 113 -22.24 -6.11 -6.18
CA LYS A 113 -21.57 -7.35 -6.57
C LYS A 113 -20.23 -7.51 -5.86
N ILE A 114 -20.05 -8.64 -5.16
CA ILE A 114 -18.74 -9.02 -4.64
C ILE A 114 -17.86 -9.48 -5.82
N VAL A 115 -16.75 -8.77 -6.02
CA VAL A 115 -15.75 -9.09 -7.04
C VAL A 115 -14.70 -10.04 -6.47
N ARG A 116 -14.31 -9.84 -5.22
CA ARG A 116 -13.27 -10.63 -4.59
C ARG A 116 -13.34 -10.53 -3.07
N VAL A 117 -13.04 -11.63 -2.41
CA VAL A 117 -12.75 -11.69 -0.97
C VAL A 117 -11.28 -12.05 -0.81
N ALA A 118 -10.54 -11.27 -0.06
CA ALA A 118 -9.11 -11.47 0.17
C ALA A 118 -8.84 -11.55 1.68
N PRO A 119 -8.02 -12.50 2.13
CA PRO A 119 -7.60 -12.55 3.52
C PRO A 119 -6.78 -11.32 3.89
N GLU A 120 -6.94 -10.84 5.12
CA GLU A 120 -6.06 -9.82 5.70
C GLU A 120 -4.76 -10.47 6.19
N TYR A 121 -3.63 -9.89 5.81
CA TYR A 121 -2.31 -10.43 6.14
C TYR A 121 -2.12 -10.61 7.65
N GLU A 122 -2.43 -9.59 8.46
CA GLU A 122 -2.23 -9.64 9.90
C GLU A 122 -3.09 -10.71 10.57
N GLU A 123 -4.31 -10.94 10.07
CA GLU A 123 -5.17 -12.02 10.56
C GLU A 123 -4.58 -13.40 10.23
N CYS A 124 -4.13 -13.60 9.01
CA CYS A 124 -3.49 -14.85 8.60
C CYS A 124 -2.18 -15.10 9.35
N ARG A 125 -1.38 -14.06 9.54
CA ARG A 125 -0.15 -14.12 10.33
C ARG A 125 -0.44 -14.53 11.78
N ARG A 126 -1.41 -13.90 12.42
CA ARG A 126 -1.84 -14.24 13.77
C ARG A 126 -2.22 -15.71 13.89
N ILE A 127 -3.06 -16.20 12.99
CA ILE A 127 -3.51 -17.61 12.96
C ILE A 127 -2.34 -18.56 12.74
N ALA A 128 -1.45 -18.25 11.79
CA ALA A 128 -0.27 -19.06 11.52
C ALA A 128 0.61 -19.23 12.78
N CYS A 129 0.82 -18.13 13.52
CA CYS A 129 1.58 -18.16 14.77
C CYS A 129 0.85 -18.91 15.89
N GLU A 130 -0.45 -18.70 16.07
CA GLU A 130 -1.25 -19.33 17.14
C GLU A 130 -1.39 -20.84 16.93
N LEU A 131 -1.59 -21.28 15.70
CA LEU A 131 -1.80 -22.70 15.38
C LEU A 131 -0.52 -23.43 14.97
N GLY A 132 0.60 -22.72 14.78
CA GLY A 132 1.87 -23.33 14.39
C GLY A 132 1.85 -23.94 12.98
N ILE A 133 1.05 -23.37 12.07
CA ILE A 133 0.95 -23.84 10.68
C ILE A 133 1.57 -22.82 9.71
N PRO A 134 2.07 -23.26 8.54
CA PRO A 134 2.64 -22.36 7.56
C PRO A 134 1.65 -21.27 7.11
N LEU A 135 2.12 -20.03 7.02
CA LEU A 135 1.29 -18.88 6.57
C LEU A 135 0.62 -19.15 5.22
N ILE A 136 1.35 -19.76 4.29
CA ILE A 136 0.81 -20.09 2.95
C ILE A 136 -0.37 -21.08 3.04
N GLU A 137 -0.36 -21.96 4.03
CA GLU A 137 -1.47 -22.90 4.26
C GLU A 137 -2.69 -22.19 4.81
N VAL A 138 -2.50 -21.23 5.73
CA VAL A 138 -3.58 -20.36 6.22
C VAL A 138 -4.25 -19.63 5.06
N TYR A 139 -3.46 -19.03 4.16
CA TYR A 139 -4.00 -18.35 2.97
C TYR A 139 -4.84 -19.28 2.12
N ARG A 140 -4.36 -20.49 1.82
CA ARG A 140 -5.11 -21.48 1.02
C ARG A 140 -6.44 -21.86 1.63
N ILE A 141 -6.48 -22.07 2.95
CA ILE A 141 -7.70 -22.44 3.66
C ILE A 141 -8.69 -21.28 3.64
N VAL A 142 -8.23 -20.08 3.98
CA VAL A 142 -9.08 -18.88 4.03
C VAL A 142 -9.65 -18.55 2.65
N GLU A 143 -8.83 -18.55 1.62
CA GLU A 143 -9.27 -18.29 0.23
C GLU A 143 -10.29 -19.33 -0.24
N ARG A 144 -10.06 -20.60 0.06
CA ARG A 144 -10.99 -21.68 -0.31
C ARG A 144 -12.34 -21.53 0.39
N GLU A 145 -12.36 -21.15 1.66
CA GLU A 145 -13.57 -21.09 2.48
C GLU A 145 -14.33 -19.78 2.34
N THR A 146 -13.64 -18.67 2.01
CA THR A 146 -14.24 -17.34 1.91
C THR A 146 -14.41 -16.85 0.47
N GLY A 147 -13.69 -17.41 -0.48
CA GLY A 147 -13.66 -17.00 -1.89
C GLY A 147 -14.81 -17.57 -2.77
N LYS A 148 -15.65 -18.44 -2.21
CA LYS A 148 -16.80 -19.00 -2.92
C LYS A 148 -18.06 -18.28 -2.50
N GLN A 149 -18.42 -17.23 -3.25
CA GLN A 149 -19.81 -16.76 -3.36
C GLN A 149 -20.11 -16.42 -4.81
#